data_adc3a8194d2ac067561b76bacbb72a85
#
_entry.id   adc3a8194d2ac067561b76bacbb72a85
#
_cell.length_a   1.000
_cell.length_b   1.000
_cell.length_c   1.000
_cell.angle_alpha   90.00
_cell.angle_beta   90.00
_cell.angle_gamma   90.00
#
_symmetry.space_group_name_H-M   'P 1'
#
loop_
_entity.id
_entity.type
_entity.pdbx_description
1 polymer ?
#
loop_
_entity_poly.entity_id
_entity_poly.type
_entity_poly.pdbx_seq_one_letter_code
_entity_poly.pdbx_strand_id
1 'polypeptide(L)'
;MSLPITRTTEDVTTTVDLRRHPAYHDTDTVEAVLALLEQTLDELTGQWRALSSAVVPRPDVLHTDSVLALVRDFAAAPGKLLRPRMAHWGWVAAGGLDHGGGHHDVVRLGAALELLHCFALVHDDVMDASDTRRGRPSVHALARAEHRELGGLGDPQRYAENIAILVGDLLHSEADLLVGALPFRLRVAWRTMTIELMMGQGRDLVGAANGRRDLQHAYEVARTKSGAYTVWRPLQLGALAAGAGDELLEVLQEYGHHAGQAFALRDDILGVVGDPAHTGKPVGDDLLAGKPTVLLALAEQRFSPARRLELRRMGREPVTAAQVAELCDELRRSGVIDEVEQLIARSVVSAERALTSPLVDRRAAEGLRALVARLAWRES
;
A
#
# COMPACT_ATOMS: atom_id res chain seq x y z
N MET A 1 28.41 16.60 23.83
CA MET A 1 27.94 17.76 23.06
C MET A 1 26.44 17.56 22.88
N SER A 2 25.63 18.28 23.70
CA SER A 2 24.18 18.12 23.69
C SER A 2 23.59 18.75 22.45
N LEU A 3 22.90 17.96 21.64
CA LEU A 3 22.09 18.47 20.55
C LEU A 3 20.96 19.32 21.12
N PRO A 4 20.69 20.51 20.61
CA PRO A 4 19.55 21.29 21.07
C PRO A 4 18.27 20.68 20.51
N ILE A 5 17.55 19.95 21.36
CA ILE A 5 16.13 19.61 21.13
C ILE A 5 15.35 20.84 21.57
N THR A 6 15.16 21.78 20.70
CA THR A 6 14.16 22.84 20.88
C THR A 6 13.72 23.34 19.51
N ARG A 7 12.57 22.83 19.09
CA ARG A 7 11.51 23.70 18.56
C ARG A 7 10.20 22.96 18.69
N THR A 8 9.39 23.49 19.58
CA THR A 8 7.94 23.30 19.63
C THR A 8 7.39 23.50 18.23
N THR A 9 6.68 22.48 17.75
CA THR A 9 5.79 22.61 16.61
C THR A 9 4.72 23.63 16.94
N GLU A 10 4.99 24.91 16.72
CA GLU A 10 3.96 25.92 16.68
C GLU A 10 3.10 25.70 15.44
N ASP A 11 1.86 25.49 15.70
CA ASP A 11 0.69 25.45 14.87
C ASP A 11 0.78 26.19 13.53
N VAL A 12 0.94 25.42 12.44
CA VAL A 12 0.36 25.81 11.17
C VAL A 12 -1.05 25.22 11.14
N THR A 13 -1.89 25.64 12.06
CA THR A 13 -3.32 25.43 12.00
C THR A 13 -3.91 26.46 11.05
N THR A 14 -3.92 26.15 9.77
CA THR A 14 -5.00 26.65 8.92
C THR A 14 -6.26 25.98 9.46
N THR A 15 -6.94 26.62 10.40
CA THR A 15 -8.26 26.21 10.88
C THR A 15 -9.24 26.34 9.71
N VAL A 16 -9.37 25.26 8.93
CA VAL A 16 -10.49 25.10 8.01
C VAL A 16 -11.75 25.11 8.88
N ASP A 17 -12.62 26.10 8.68
CA ASP A 17 -13.89 26.19 9.42
C ASP A 17 -14.82 25.07 8.96
N LEU A 18 -14.69 23.91 9.60
CA LEU A 18 -15.42 22.66 9.31
C LEU A 18 -16.94 22.81 9.36
N ARG A 19 -17.45 23.92 9.91
CA ARG A 19 -18.89 24.16 10.13
C ARG A 19 -19.60 24.76 8.90
N ARG A 20 -18.87 25.15 7.84
CA ARG A 20 -19.44 25.90 6.70
C ARG A 20 -19.56 25.13 5.39
N HIS A 21 -19.11 23.87 5.29
CA HIS A 21 -19.21 23.09 4.05
C HIS A 21 -20.25 21.97 4.14
N PRO A 22 -21.33 21.99 3.32
CA PRO A 22 -22.36 20.94 3.30
C PRO A 22 -21.88 19.59 2.70
N ALA A 23 -20.69 19.52 2.13
CA ALA A 23 -20.09 18.29 1.60
C ALA A 23 -18.61 18.28 1.92
N TYR A 24 -18.24 17.81 3.12
CA TYR A 24 -16.84 17.52 3.43
C TYR A 24 -16.43 16.25 2.69
N HIS A 25 -15.73 16.43 1.59
CA HIS A 25 -15.18 15.35 0.80
C HIS A 25 -13.83 14.90 1.39
N ASP A 26 -13.45 13.64 1.19
CA ASP A 26 -12.12 13.12 1.52
C ASP A 26 -10.97 13.94 0.89
N THR A 27 -11.28 14.78 -0.10
CA THR A 27 -10.35 15.65 -0.81
C THR A 27 -9.61 16.61 0.12
N ASP A 28 -10.31 17.27 1.05
CA ASP A 28 -9.68 18.25 1.97
C ASP A 28 -8.69 17.57 2.92
N THR A 29 -9.04 16.37 3.41
CA THR A 29 -8.10 15.56 4.20
C THR A 29 -6.90 15.11 3.37
N VAL A 30 -7.13 14.72 2.12
CA VAL A 30 -6.06 14.31 1.20
C VAL A 30 -5.11 15.47 0.90
N GLU A 31 -5.62 16.67 0.66
CA GLU A 31 -4.80 17.87 0.44
C GLU A 31 -3.94 18.18 1.68
N ALA A 32 -4.53 18.13 2.87
CA ALA A 32 -3.79 18.31 4.13
C ALA A 32 -2.72 17.23 4.34
N VAL A 33 -3.01 15.98 3.98
CA VAL A 33 -2.04 14.86 4.02
C VAL A 33 -0.88 15.13 3.07
N LEU A 34 -1.14 15.56 1.84
CA LEU A 34 -0.10 15.87 0.87
C LEU A 34 0.79 17.03 1.33
N ALA A 35 0.20 18.08 1.90
CA ALA A 35 0.97 19.19 2.47
C ALA A 35 1.87 18.74 3.64
N LEU A 36 1.36 17.88 4.53
CA LEU A 36 2.16 17.33 5.63
C LEU A 36 3.27 16.39 5.13
N LEU A 37 3.02 15.60 4.08
CA LEU A 37 4.05 14.77 3.44
C LEU A 37 5.19 15.62 2.90
N GLU A 38 4.87 16.69 2.16
CA GLU A 38 5.88 17.61 1.63
C GLU A 38 6.70 18.24 2.76
N GLN A 39 6.05 18.74 3.81
CA GLN A 39 6.73 19.28 4.99
C GLN A 39 7.67 18.23 5.63
N THR A 40 7.20 16.99 5.83
CA THR A 40 8.01 15.91 6.42
C THR A 40 9.25 15.62 5.58
N LEU A 41 9.12 15.57 4.25
CA LEU A 41 10.24 15.35 3.34
C LEU A 41 11.22 16.54 3.31
N ASP A 42 10.74 17.76 3.51
CA ASP A 42 11.58 18.95 3.62
C ASP A 42 12.37 18.96 4.94
N GLU A 43 11.74 18.58 6.04
CA GLU A 43 12.40 18.42 7.34
C GLU A 43 13.46 17.33 7.30
N LEU A 44 13.17 16.16 6.72
CA LEU A 44 14.14 15.09 6.49
C LEU A 44 15.34 15.60 5.66
N THR A 45 15.07 16.35 4.59
CA THR A 45 16.11 16.93 3.73
C THR A 45 17.01 17.89 4.51
N GLY A 46 16.40 18.74 5.35
CA GLY A 46 17.12 19.68 6.20
C GLY A 46 18.03 18.97 7.20
N GLN A 47 17.51 17.94 7.87
CA GLN A 47 18.30 17.13 8.81
C GLN A 47 19.43 16.36 8.12
N TRP A 48 19.15 15.74 6.98
CA TRP A 48 20.16 15.03 6.19
C TRP A 48 21.33 15.94 5.82
N ARG A 49 21.05 17.12 5.28
CA ARG A 49 22.06 18.10 4.91
C ARG A 49 22.86 18.60 6.12
N ALA A 50 22.20 18.84 7.25
CA ALA A 50 22.87 19.26 8.47
C ALA A 50 23.84 18.21 9.00
N LEU A 51 23.49 16.94 8.92
CA LEU A 51 24.34 15.82 9.30
C LEU A 51 25.46 15.57 8.29
N SER A 52 25.19 15.66 6.99
CA SER A 52 26.16 15.47 5.92
C SER A 52 27.23 16.58 5.90
N SER A 53 26.86 17.83 6.22
CA SER A 53 27.81 18.94 6.26
C SER A 53 28.87 18.82 7.37
N ALA A 54 28.66 17.95 8.36
CA ALA A 54 29.63 17.66 9.40
C ALA A 54 30.72 16.64 8.96
N VAL A 55 30.55 16.01 7.79
CA VAL A 55 31.50 15.08 7.20
C VAL A 55 32.33 15.78 6.14
N VAL A 56 33.65 15.64 6.22
CA VAL A 56 34.56 16.22 5.20
C VAL A 56 34.26 15.60 3.84
N PRO A 57 33.91 16.42 2.81
CA PRO A 57 33.58 15.89 1.50
C PRO A 57 34.80 15.17 0.89
N ARG A 58 34.63 13.89 0.55
CA ARG A 58 35.50 13.22 -0.42
C ARG A 58 34.76 13.22 -1.76
N PRO A 59 35.47 13.30 -2.88
CA PRO A 59 34.85 13.13 -4.19
C PRO A 59 34.43 11.67 -4.32
N ASP A 60 33.15 11.38 -3.98
CA ASP A 60 32.54 10.07 -4.16
C ASP A 60 32.00 9.99 -5.58
N VAL A 61 32.22 8.86 -6.23
CA VAL A 61 31.67 8.54 -7.56
C VAL A 61 30.15 8.38 -7.46
N LEU A 62 29.69 7.81 -6.33
CA LEU A 62 28.28 7.64 -5.96
C LEU A 62 28.00 8.57 -4.77
N HIS A 63 27.01 9.45 -4.91
CA HIS A 63 26.69 10.43 -3.88
C HIS A 63 25.69 9.86 -2.88
N THR A 64 25.96 10.00 -1.58
CA THR A 64 24.99 9.64 -0.53
C THR A 64 23.70 10.46 -0.65
N ASP A 65 23.73 11.64 -1.24
CA ASP A 65 22.56 12.47 -1.50
C ASP A 65 21.61 11.84 -2.54
N SER A 66 22.07 10.87 -3.35
CA SER A 66 21.21 10.09 -4.25
C SER A 66 20.13 9.31 -3.50
N VAL A 67 20.43 8.80 -2.29
CA VAL A 67 19.45 8.11 -1.44
C VAL A 67 18.29 9.04 -1.08
N LEU A 68 18.61 10.27 -0.68
CA LEU A 68 17.60 11.27 -0.34
C LEU A 68 16.77 11.69 -1.55
N ALA A 69 17.40 11.84 -2.73
CA ALA A 69 16.70 12.14 -3.98
C ALA A 69 15.70 11.02 -4.32
N LEU A 70 16.11 9.76 -4.20
CA LEU A 70 15.24 8.60 -4.43
C LEU A 70 14.05 8.56 -3.45
N VAL A 71 14.28 8.87 -2.14
CA VAL A 71 13.21 8.98 -1.14
C VAL A 71 12.18 10.03 -1.58
N ARG A 72 12.66 11.23 -1.93
CA ARG A 72 11.78 12.35 -2.32
C ARG A 72 11.02 12.05 -3.60
N ASP A 73 11.70 11.59 -4.64
CA ASP A 73 11.09 11.30 -5.95
C ASP A 73 10.02 10.20 -5.85
N PHE A 74 10.27 9.18 -5.01
CA PHE A 74 9.31 8.11 -4.82
C PHE A 74 8.09 8.55 -4.00
N ALA A 75 8.30 9.29 -2.90
CA ALA A 75 7.23 9.75 -2.02
C ALA A 75 6.42 10.92 -2.63
N ALA A 76 7.06 11.78 -3.48
CA ALA A 76 6.39 12.87 -4.16
C ALA A 76 5.48 12.42 -5.33
N ALA A 77 5.52 11.15 -5.72
CA ALA A 77 4.65 10.58 -6.74
C ALA A 77 3.47 9.81 -6.09
N PRO A 78 2.51 10.52 -5.49
CA PRO A 78 1.43 9.88 -4.75
C PRO A 78 0.58 9.02 -5.68
N GLY A 79 0.17 7.86 -5.15
CA GLY A 79 -0.76 6.99 -5.84
C GLY A 79 -2.21 7.47 -5.69
N LYS A 80 -3.12 6.52 -5.52
CA LYS A 80 -4.56 6.78 -5.37
C LYS A 80 -4.95 7.28 -3.97
N LEU A 81 -3.99 7.34 -3.03
CA LEU A 81 -4.18 7.78 -1.64
C LEU A 81 -5.34 7.05 -0.93
N LEU A 82 -5.48 5.74 -1.19
CA LEU A 82 -6.59 4.95 -0.69
C LEU A 82 -6.59 4.84 0.84
N ARG A 83 -5.41 4.70 1.45
CA ARG A 83 -5.26 4.55 2.90
C ARG A 83 -5.61 5.83 3.65
N PRO A 84 -5.15 7.01 3.25
CA PRO A 84 -5.63 8.28 3.80
C PRO A 84 -7.14 8.46 3.65
N ARG A 85 -7.72 8.09 2.51
CA ARG A 85 -9.18 8.15 2.28
C ARG A 85 -9.94 7.20 3.20
N MET A 86 -9.45 5.98 3.40
CA MET A 86 -10.04 5.04 4.36
C MET A 86 -9.98 5.56 5.80
N ALA A 87 -8.84 6.16 6.20
CA ALA A 87 -8.73 6.79 7.51
C ALA A 87 -9.72 7.96 7.68
N HIS A 88 -9.85 8.81 6.65
CA HIS A 88 -10.86 9.88 6.64
C HIS A 88 -12.27 9.33 6.86
N TRP A 89 -12.69 8.33 6.06
CA TRP A 89 -14.05 7.79 6.17
C TRP A 89 -14.29 7.03 7.48
N GLY A 90 -13.26 6.44 8.08
CA GLY A 90 -13.32 5.89 9.43
C GLY A 90 -13.61 6.97 10.48
N TRP A 91 -12.92 8.09 10.38
CA TRP A 91 -13.12 9.26 11.23
C TRP A 91 -14.53 9.86 11.08
N VAL A 92 -15.02 10.00 9.84
CA VAL A 92 -16.38 10.45 9.57
C VAL A 92 -17.41 9.47 10.13
N ALA A 93 -17.20 8.17 9.99
CA ALA A 93 -18.10 7.13 10.49
C ALA A 93 -18.32 7.21 12.01
N ALA A 94 -17.31 7.66 12.74
CA ALA A 94 -17.35 7.87 14.19
C ALA A 94 -17.79 9.28 14.61
N GLY A 95 -18.40 10.07 13.72
CA GLY A 95 -18.93 11.40 14.02
C GLY A 95 -17.88 12.51 14.05
N GLY A 96 -16.70 12.28 13.48
CA GLY A 96 -15.59 13.25 13.48
C GLY A 96 -15.96 14.61 12.89
N LEU A 97 -16.83 14.67 11.88
CA LEU A 97 -17.31 15.91 11.28
C LEU A 97 -18.14 16.76 12.26
N ASP A 98 -18.89 16.13 13.16
CA ASP A 98 -19.79 16.83 14.07
C ASP A 98 -19.06 17.34 15.32
N HIS A 99 -18.04 16.61 15.75
CA HIS A 99 -17.27 16.93 16.96
C HIS A 99 -15.99 17.69 16.67
N GLY A 100 -15.50 17.69 15.42
CA GLY A 100 -14.24 18.31 15.00
C GLY A 100 -12.98 17.71 15.66
N GLY A 101 -13.15 16.73 16.54
CA GLY A 101 -12.05 16.08 17.26
C GLY A 101 -11.31 15.07 16.37
N GLY A 102 -9.98 14.98 16.53
CA GLY A 102 -9.17 13.96 15.90
C GLY A 102 -8.82 14.20 14.42
N HIS A 103 -9.27 15.29 13.77
CA HIS A 103 -8.94 15.56 12.37
C HIS A 103 -7.43 15.70 12.13
N HIS A 104 -6.74 16.42 13.02
CA HIS A 104 -5.28 16.54 12.96
C HIS A 104 -4.59 15.17 13.07
N ASP A 105 -5.11 14.27 13.93
CA ASP A 105 -4.58 12.91 14.06
C ASP A 105 -4.84 12.10 12.78
N VAL A 106 -6.00 12.28 12.11
CA VAL A 106 -6.32 11.63 10.83
C VAL A 106 -5.40 12.10 9.71
N VAL A 107 -5.11 13.39 9.62
CA VAL A 107 -4.14 13.92 8.64
C VAL A 107 -2.76 13.32 8.88
N ARG A 108 -2.32 13.29 10.14
CA ARG A 108 -1.03 12.70 10.53
C ARG A 108 -0.96 11.20 10.25
N LEU A 109 -2.03 10.47 10.58
CA LEU A 109 -2.19 9.05 10.21
C LEU A 109 -2.15 8.85 8.70
N GLY A 110 -2.84 9.71 7.93
CA GLY A 110 -2.86 9.65 6.48
C GLY A 110 -1.45 9.80 5.87
N ALA A 111 -0.67 10.75 6.36
CA ALA A 111 0.72 10.95 5.93
C ALA A 111 1.60 9.75 6.32
N ALA A 112 1.49 9.25 7.56
CA ALA A 112 2.22 8.08 8.01
C ALA A 112 1.85 6.81 7.21
N LEU A 113 0.56 6.62 6.88
CA LEU A 113 0.08 5.49 6.07
C LEU A 113 0.65 5.54 4.64
N GLU A 114 0.82 6.73 4.06
CA GLU A 114 1.38 6.86 2.71
C GLU A 114 2.89 6.62 2.72
N LEU A 115 3.64 7.12 3.73
CA LEU A 115 5.07 6.83 3.90
C LEU A 115 5.31 5.33 4.13
N LEU A 116 4.52 4.70 4.99
CA LEU A 116 4.57 3.24 5.19
C LEU A 116 4.23 2.49 3.91
N HIS A 117 3.31 3.02 3.09
CA HIS A 117 3.01 2.43 1.78
C HIS A 117 4.18 2.55 0.81
N CYS A 118 4.84 3.71 0.76
CA CYS A 118 6.05 3.90 -0.04
C CYS A 118 7.16 2.92 0.39
N PHE A 119 7.41 2.79 1.70
CA PHE A 119 8.32 1.77 2.25
C PHE A 119 7.96 0.36 1.76
N ALA A 120 6.69 -0.05 1.92
CA ALA A 120 6.24 -1.38 1.54
C ALA A 120 6.42 -1.64 0.04
N LEU A 121 6.16 -0.64 -0.83
CA LEU A 121 6.35 -0.77 -2.27
C LEU A 121 7.82 -0.88 -2.67
N VAL A 122 8.70 -0.08 -2.06
CA VAL A 122 10.15 -0.10 -2.35
C VAL A 122 10.75 -1.46 -1.97
N HIS A 123 10.39 -2.00 -0.80
CA HIS A 123 10.87 -3.31 -0.35
C HIS A 123 10.22 -4.45 -1.15
N ASP A 124 8.94 -4.37 -1.48
CA ASP A 124 8.25 -5.37 -2.31
C ASP A 124 8.90 -5.49 -3.70
N ASP A 125 9.29 -4.34 -4.31
CA ASP A 125 9.99 -4.34 -5.59
C ASP A 125 11.34 -5.08 -5.54
N VAL A 126 12.07 -4.98 -4.43
CA VAL A 126 13.32 -5.74 -4.21
C VAL A 126 13.01 -7.22 -4.02
N MET A 127 12.01 -7.55 -3.20
CA MET A 127 11.64 -8.94 -2.88
C MET A 127 11.09 -9.69 -4.10
N ASP A 128 10.37 -8.99 -4.97
CA ASP A 128 9.77 -9.54 -6.20
C ASP A 128 10.68 -9.38 -7.42
N ALA A 129 11.86 -8.75 -7.29
CA ALA A 129 12.76 -8.38 -8.40
C ALA A 129 12.05 -7.59 -9.51
N SER A 130 11.13 -6.70 -9.14
CA SER A 130 10.32 -5.90 -10.06
C SER A 130 11.06 -4.63 -10.51
N ASP A 131 11.50 -4.58 -11.76
CA ASP A 131 12.24 -3.42 -12.31
C ASP A 131 11.35 -2.18 -12.56
N THR A 132 10.02 -2.33 -12.51
CA THR A 132 9.07 -1.25 -12.78
C THR A 132 8.00 -1.13 -11.73
N ARG A 133 7.63 0.13 -11.40
CA ARG A 133 6.53 0.47 -10.50
C ARG A 133 5.74 1.66 -11.06
N ARG A 134 4.42 1.51 -11.24
CA ARG A 134 3.54 2.57 -11.78
C ARG A 134 4.02 3.13 -13.14
N GLY A 135 4.52 2.25 -14.02
CA GLY A 135 5.04 2.64 -15.34
C GLY A 135 6.39 3.38 -15.32
N ARG A 136 7.06 3.47 -14.17
CA ARG A 136 8.39 4.07 -13.98
C ARG A 136 9.38 3.02 -13.49
N PRO A 137 10.70 3.21 -13.66
CA PRO A 137 11.68 2.34 -13.04
C PRO A 137 11.49 2.31 -11.51
N SER A 138 11.65 1.12 -10.90
CA SER A 138 11.68 0.97 -9.44
C SER A 138 12.95 1.60 -8.85
N VAL A 139 12.96 1.81 -7.51
CA VAL A 139 14.08 2.45 -6.83
C VAL A 139 15.38 1.68 -7.05
N HIS A 140 15.36 0.34 -6.93
CA HIS A 140 16.57 -0.45 -7.19
C HIS A 140 16.99 -0.45 -8.67
N ALA A 141 16.04 -0.35 -9.61
CA ALA A 141 16.38 -0.22 -11.03
C ALA A 141 17.09 1.11 -11.33
N LEU A 142 16.66 2.22 -10.72
CA LEU A 142 17.32 3.52 -10.81
C LEU A 142 18.72 3.47 -10.20
N ALA A 143 18.86 2.95 -8.98
CA ALA A 143 20.17 2.84 -8.31
C ALA A 143 21.15 1.93 -9.08
N ARG A 144 20.65 0.88 -9.73
CA ARG A 144 21.46 -0.01 -10.59
C ARG A 144 21.96 0.73 -11.85
N ALA A 145 21.11 1.54 -12.44
CA ALA A 145 21.48 2.35 -13.61
C ALA A 145 22.54 3.38 -13.23
N GLU A 146 22.35 4.12 -12.14
CA GLU A 146 23.33 5.10 -11.62
C GLU A 146 24.69 4.44 -11.33
N HIS A 147 24.70 3.29 -10.63
CA HIS A 147 25.93 2.55 -10.34
C HIS A 147 26.73 2.21 -11.61
N ARG A 148 26.03 1.77 -12.67
CA ARG A 148 26.69 1.44 -13.95
C ARG A 148 27.20 2.66 -14.67
N GLU A 149 26.40 3.74 -14.70
CA GLU A 149 26.73 4.99 -15.38
C GLU A 149 27.98 5.65 -14.77
N LEU A 150 28.05 5.65 -13.44
CA LEU A 150 29.16 6.25 -12.69
C LEU A 150 30.37 5.33 -12.50
N GLY A 151 30.34 4.11 -13.04
CA GLY A 151 31.44 3.18 -12.94
C GLY A 151 31.68 2.64 -11.52
N GLY A 152 30.63 2.45 -10.75
CA GLY A 152 30.68 1.88 -9.39
C GLY A 152 31.34 0.50 -9.36
N LEU A 153 32.00 0.18 -8.26
CA LEU A 153 32.68 -1.10 -8.06
C LEU A 153 31.74 -2.16 -7.49
N GLY A 154 32.00 -3.41 -7.82
CA GLY A 154 31.24 -4.57 -7.32
C GLY A 154 30.04 -4.93 -8.17
N ASP A 155 29.08 -5.66 -7.57
CA ASP A 155 27.86 -6.11 -8.26
C ASP A 155 26.80 -4.98 -8.24
N PRO A 156 26.40 -4.45 -9.40
CA PRO A 156 25.42 -3.37 -9.50
C PRO A 156 24.04 -3.78 -8.95
N GLN A 157 23.65 -5.06 -9.08
CA GLN A 157 22.35 -5.53 -8.57
C GLN A 157 22.31 -5.49 -7.04
N ARG A 158 23.33 -6.06 -6.41
CA ARG A 158 23.43 -6.07 -4.94
C ARG A 158 23.55 -4.67 -4.35
N TYR A 159 24.31 -3.79 -5.02
CA TYR A 159 24.37 -2.37 -4.64
C TYR A 159 22.97 -1.74 -4.66
N ALA A 160 22.24 -1.93 -5.75
CA ALA A 160 20.93 -1.35 -5.97
C ALA A 160 19.89 -1.82 -4.95
N GLU A 161 19.87 -3.13 -4.65
CA GLU A 161 19.01 -3.71 -3.61
C GLU A 161 19.30 -3.11 -2.24
N ASN A 162 20.58 -2.95 -1.88
CA ASN A 162 20.98 -2.33 -0.61
C ASN A 162 20.54 -0.85 -0.54
N ILE A 163 20.66 -0.07 -1.62
CA ILE A 163 20.18 1.31 -1.68
C ILE A 163 18.66 1.36 -1.50
N ALA A 164 17.90 0.48 -2.16
CA ALA A 164 16.45 0.43 -2.03
C ALA A 164 16.02 0.06 -0.59
N ILE A 165 16.75 -0.83 0.09
CA ILE A 165 16.51 -1.13 1.51
C ILE A 165 16.67 0.14 2.35
N LEU A 166 17.75 0.90 2.17
CA LEU A 166 17.96 2.15 2.92
C LEU A 166 16.87 3.21 2.63
N VAL A 167 16.43 3.33 1.37
CA VAL A 167 15.33 4.22 0.99
C VAL A 167 14.05 3.81 1.72
N GLY A 168 13.72 2.53 1.74
CA GLY A 168 12.57 2.02 2.46
C GLY A 168 12.66 2.27 3.96
N ASP A 169 13.81 2.01 4.59
CA ASP A 169 14.02 2.22 6.03
C ASP A 169 13.85 3.69 6.42
N LEU A 170 14.31 4.64 5.59
CA LEU A 170 14.08 6.07 5.83
C LEU A 170 12.57 6.40 5.76
N LEU A 171 11.87 5.92 4.75
CA LEU A 171 10.41 6.12 4.62
C LEU A 171 9.64 5.56 5.82
N HIS A 172 10.04 4.38 6.32
CA HIS A 172 9.45 3.78 7.50
C HIS A 172 9.74 4.59 8.77
N SER A 173 10.99 5.09 8.91
CA SER A 173 11.39 5.93 10.04
C SER A 173 10.57 7.22 10.11
N GLU A 174 10.33 7.89 8.98
CA GLU A 174 9.48 9.08 8.92
C GLU A 174 8.01 8.77 9.25
N ALA A 175 7.50 7.61 8.80
CA ALA A 175 6.16 7.16 9.17
C ALA A 175 6.04 6.98 10.70
N ASP A 176 7.01 6.33 11.33
CA ASP A 176 7.04 6.11 12.78
C ASP A 176 7.21 7.42 13.57
N LEU A 177 7.97 8.39 13.04
CA LEU A 177 8.08 9.73 13.63
C LEU A 177 6.72 10.42 13.70
N LEU A 178 5.94 10.40 12.62
CA LEU A 178 4.59 10.95 12.60
C LEU A 178 3.67 10.25 13.59
N VAL A 179 3.73 8.92 13.65
CA VAL A 179 2.92 8.11 14.59
C VAL A 179 3.32 8.33 16.04
N GLY A 180 4.59 8.61 16.30
CA GLY A 180 5.11 8.87 17.65
C GLY A 180 4.39 10.00 18.38
N ALA A 181 3.84 10.98 17.64
CA ALA A 181 3.11 12.11 18.17
C ALA A 181 1.59 11.84 18.39
N LEU A 182 1.09 10.66 18.02
CA LEU A 182 -0.32 10.27 18.15
C LEU A 182 -0.65 9.73 19.55
N PRO A 183 -1.93 9.77 19.98
CA PRO A 183 -2.39 9.12 21.19
C PRO A 183 -2.01 7.65 21.28
N PHE A 184 -1.76 7.15 22.49
CA PHE A 184 -1.28 5.79 22.75
C PHE A 184 -2.14 4.71 22.08
N ARG A 185 -3.48 4.84 22.13
CA ARG A 185 -4.42 3.88 21.49
C ARG A 185 -4.17 3.75 19.98
N LEU A 186 -3.91 4.86 19.28
CA LEU A 186 -3.59 4.87 17.86
C LEU A 186 -2.24 4.22 17.57
N ARG A 187 -1.23 4.48 18.40
CA ARG A 187 0.09 3.85 18.27
C ARG A 187 0.03 2.33 18.44
N VAL A 188 -0.80 1.84 19.36
CA VAL A 188 -1.02 0.39 19.52
C VAL A 188 -1.69 -0.22 18.29
N ALA A 189 -2.72 0.43 17.74
CA ALA A 189 -3.40 -0.03 16.53
C ALA A 189 -2.47 0.02 15.30
N TRP A 190 -1.65 1.06 15.18
CA TRP A 190 -0.60 1.17 14.15
C TRP A 190 0.39 -0.01 14.22
N ARG A 191 0.94 -0.27 15.42
CA ARG A 191 1.85 -1.40 15.62
C ARG A 191 1.20 -2.72 15.22
N THR A 192 -0.07 -2.95 15.57
CA THR A 192 -0.80 -4.17 15.18
C THR A 192 -0.91 -4.28 13.66
N MET A 193 -1.26 -3.18 12.97
CA MET A 193 -1.31 -3.13 11.51
C MET A 193 0.05 -3.46 10.87
N THR A 194 1.13 -2.88 11.37
CA THR A 194 2.48 -3.12 10.85
C THR A 194 2.90 -4.58 11.03
N ILE A 195 2.61 -5.19 12.19
CA ILE A 195 2.87 -6.61 12.42
C ILE A 195 2.09 -7.48 11.42
N GLU A 196 0.81 -7.20 11.21
CA GLU A 196 -0.02 -7.95 10.25
C GLU A 196 0.50 -7.82 8.81
N LEU A 197 0.96 -6.62 8.42
CA LEU A 197 1.56 -6.39 7.11
C LEU A 197 2.83 -7.26 6.94
N MET A 198 3.73 -7.28 7.92
CA MET A 198 4.95 -8.09 7.87
C MET A 198 4.61 -9.60 7.84
N MET A 199 3.63 -10.04 8.62
CA MET A 199 3.16 -11.44 8.58
C MET A 199 2.57 -11.78 7.20
N GLY A 200 1.81 -10.86 6.59
CA GLY A 200 1.25 -11.03 5.26
C GLY A 200 2.33 -11.18 4.19
N GLN A 201 3.32 -10.28 4.21
CA GLN A 201 4.47 -10.34 3.31
C GLN A 201 5.29 -11.61 3.48
N GLY A 202 5.56 -12.03 4.72
CA GLY A 202 6.25 -13.28 5.00
C GLY A 202 5.50 -14.52 4.47
N ARG A 203 4.15 -14.54 4.59
CA ARG A 203 3.34 -15.62 4.02
C ARG A 203 3.39 -15.64 2.49
N ASP A 204 3.38 -14.47 1.85
CA ASP A 204 3.49 -14.36 0.41
C ASP A 204 4.82 -14.95 -0.10
N LEU A 205 5.94 -14.50 0.46
CA LEU A 205 7.27 -14.99 0.13
C LEU A 205 7.42 -16.51 0.36
N VAL A 206 7.00 -17.00 1.53
CA VAL A 206 7.06 -18.44 1.86
C VAL A 206 6.11 -19.24 0.96
N GLY A 207 4.94 -18.69 0.64
CA GLY A 207 3.99 -19.31 -0.28
C GLY A 207 4.55 -19.45 -1.70
N ALA A 208 5.18 -18.40 -2.22
CA ALA A 208 5.85 -18.41 -3.51
C ALA A 208 7.01 -19.41 -3.54
N ALA A 209 7.90 -19.38 -2.51
CA ALA A 209 9.05 -20.28 -2.41
C ALA A 209 8.65 -21.77 -2.33
N ASN A 210 7.53 -22.08 -1.68
CA ASN A 210 6.97 -23.43 -1.59
C ASN A 210 6.07 -23.80 -2.79
N GLY A 211 5.77 -22.82 -3.66
CA GLY A 211 4.82 -22.99 -4.77
C GLY A 211 3.42 -23.37 -4.34
N ARG A 212 2.96 -22.77 -3.22
CA ARG A 212 1.60 -23.03 -2.70
C ARG A 212 0.54 -22.50 -3.67
N ARG A 213 -0.51 -23.30 -3.83
CA ARG A 213 -1.66 -23.00 -4.71
C ARG A 213 -2.99 -23.39 -4.04
N ASP A 214 -3.02 -23.48 -2.69
CA ASP A 214 -4.25 -23.76 -1.97
C ASP A 214 -5.01 -22.46 -1.66
N LEU A 215 -6.32 -22.52 -1.79
CA LEU A 215 -7.21 -21.37 -1.60
C LEU A 215 -7.12 -20.76 -0.19
N GLN A 216 -6.97 -21.57 0.84
CA GLN A 216 -6.91 -21.07 2.20
C GLN A 216 -5.72 -20.13 2.38
N HIS A 217 -4.53 -20.56 1.92
CA HIS A 217 -3.33 -19.74 1.99
C HIS A 217 -3.47 -18.46 1.14
N ALA A 218 -4.01 -18.58 -0.08
CA ALA A 218 -4.23 -17.45 -0.96
C ALA A 218 -5.15 -16.40 -0.34
N TYR A 219 -6.26 -16.81 0.27
CA TYR A 219 -7.14 -15.89 1.00
C TYR A 219 -6.48 -15.26 2.23
N GLU A 220 -5.65 -15.99 2.97
CA GLU A 220 -4.92 -15.44 4.11
C GLU A 220 -3.89 -14.38 3.67
N VAL A 221 -3.16 -14.60 2.57
CA VAL A 221 -2.26 -13.60 1.99
C VAL A 221 -3.05 -12.38 1.52
N ALA A 222 -4.10 -12.58 0.71
CA ALA A 222 -4.96 -11.50 0.22
C ALA A 222 -5.53 -10.65 1.36
N ARG A 223 -5.98 -11.29 2.45
CA ARG A 223 -6.52 -10.62 3.62
C ARG A 223 -5.47 -9.82 4.39
N THR A 224 -4.30 -10.40 4.66
CA THR A 224 -3.30 -9.79 5.56
C THR A 224 -2.35 -8.83 4.84
N LYS A 225 -1.84 -9.20 3.66
CA LYS A 225 -0.92 -8.36 2.88
C LYS A 225 -1.64 -7.17 2.24
N SER A 226 -2.82 -7.39 1.65
CA SER A 226 -3.51 -6.39 0.82
C SER A 226 -4.75 -5.80 1.49
N GLY A 227 -5.73 -6.62 1.86
CA GLY A 227 -7.04 -6.17 2.29
C GLY A 227 -7.03 -5.44 3.63
N ALA A 228 -6.44 -6.04 4.67
CA ALA A 228 -6.40 -5.43 6.00
C ALA A 228 -5.59 -4.14 5.99
N TYR A 229 -4.40 -4.17 5.41
CA TYR A 229 -3.49 -3.05 5.38
C TYR A 229 -4.01 -1.86 4.53
N THR A 230 -4.73 -2.13 3.43
CA THR A 230 -5.22 -1.06 2.55
C THR A 230 -6.57 -0.51 2.96
N VAL A 231 -7.44 -1.34 3.55
CA VAL A 231 -8.85 -1.00 3.81
C VAL A 231 -9.16 -0.99 5.30
N TRP A 232 -9.15 -2.18 5.93
CA TRP A 232 -9.64 -2.32 7.30
C TRP A 232 -8.85 -1.50 8.32
N ARG A 233 -7.53 -1.62 8.34
CA ARG A 233 -6.70 -0.98 9.37
C ARG A 233 -6.66 0.55 9.27
N PRO A 234 -6.54 1.14 8.06
CA PRO A 234 -6.70 2.60 7.92
C PRO A 234 -8.08 3.09 8.36
N LEU A 235 -9.16 2.37 8.01
CA LEU A 235 -10.52 2.68 8.44
C LEU A 235 -10.65 2.65 9.97
N GLN A 236 -10.11 1.61 10.61
CA GLN A 236 -10.06 1.47 12.07
C GLN A 236 -9.30 2.63 12.73
N LEU A 237 -8.12 2.97 12.21
CA LEU A 237 -7.29 4.04 12.74
C LEU A 237 -8.03 5.39 12.69
N GLY A 238 -8.71 5.68 11.58
CA GLY A 238 -9.53 6.88 11.46
C GLY A 238 -10.68 6.91 12.46
N ALA A 239 -11.42 5.81 12.61
CA ALA A 239 -12.50 5.71 13.58
C ALA A 239 -12.01 5.89 15.04
N LEU A 240 -10.87 5.27 15.36
CA LEU A 240 -10.21 5.43 16.65
C LEU A 240 -9.78 6.88 16.93
N ALA A 241 -9.37 7.63 15.92
CA ALA A 241 -9.01 9.04 16.04
C ALA A 241 -10.22 9.92 16.43
N ALA A 242 -11.42 9.55 16.00
CA ALA A 242 -12.68 10.18 16.42
C ALA A 242 -13.25 9.60 17.72
N GLY A 243 -12.57 8.64 18.36
CA GLY A 243 -13.02 8.07 19.63
C GLY A 243 -14.05 6.96 19.50
N ALA A 244 -14.10 6.24 18.37
CA ALA A 244 -15.01 5.12 18.15
C ALA A 244 -15.01 4.10 19.28
N GLY A 245 -16.21 3.64 19.68
CA GLY A 245 -16.43 2.50 20.56
C GLY A 245 -16.33 1.17 19.80
N ASP A 246 -16.27 0.09 20.57
CA ASP A 246 -16.02 -1.27 20.02
C ASP A 246 -17.15 -1.74 19.09
N GLU A 247 -18.40 -1.41 19.38
CA GLU A 247 -19.57 -1.78 18.54
C GLU A 247 -19.46 -1.19 17.12
N LEU A 248 -19.08 0.07 16.98
CA LEU A 248 -18.85 0.66 15.66
C LEU A 248 -17.64 0.04 14.97
N LEU A 249 -16.57 -0.24 15.73
CA LEU A 249 -15.37 -0.88 15.17
C LEU A 249 -15.67 -2.28 14.61
N GLU A 250 -16.55 -3.06 15.24
CA GLU A 250 -17.00 -4.37 14.72
C GLU A 250 -17.74 -4.23 13.38
N VAL A 251 -18.64 -3.26 13.26
CA VAL A 251 -19.35 -2.98 11.99
C VAL A 251 -18.37 -2.54 10.89
N LEU A 252 -17.45 -1.65 11.21
CA LEU A 252 -16.43 -1.18 10.27
C LEU A 252 -15.44 -2.29 9.90
N GLN A 253 -15.20 -3.24 10.80
CA GLN A 253 -14.39 -4.42 10.53
C GLN A 253 -15.08 -5.35 9.52
N GLU A 254 -16.37 -5.60 9.66
CA GLU A 254 -17.15 -6.39 8.70
C GLU A 254 -17.08 -5.76 7.30
N TYR A 255 -17.35 -4.45 7.22
CA TYR A 255 -17.16 -3.70 5.98
C TYR A 255 -15.74 -3.84 5.42
N GLY A 256 -14.74 -3.56 6.27
CA GLY A 256 -13.34 -3.54 5.87
C GLY A 256 -12.82 -4.89 5.40
N HIS A 257 -13.29 -6.00 5.98
CA HIS A 257 -12.95 -7.35 5.53
C HIS A 257 -13.49 -7.62 4.13
N HIS A 258 -14.76 -7.30 3.86
CA HIS A 258 -15.36 -7.54 2.55
C HIS A 258 -14.83 -6.59 1.48
N ALA A 259 -14.71 -5.30 1.78
CA ALA A 259 -14.12 -4.32 0.85
C ALA A 259 -12.64 -4.62 0.57
N GLY A 260 -11.88 -5.05 1.58
CA GLY A 260 -10.50 -5.49 1.45
C GLY A 260 -10.36 -6.76 0.61
N GLN A 261 -11.30 -7.70 0.73
CA GLN A 261 -11.34 -8.88 -0.13
C GLN A 261 -11.61 -8.52 -1.58
N ALA A 262 -12.58 -7.65 -1.87
CA ALA A 262 -12.87 -7.17 -3.22
C ALA A 262 -11.63 -6.47 -3.83
N PHE A 263 -10.94 -5.63 -3.03
CA PHE A 263 -9.71 -4.97 -3.42
C PHE A 263 -8.61 -5.96 -3.82
N ALA A 264 -8.32 -6.97 -2.96
CA ALA A 264 -7.25 -7.93 -3.19
C ALA A 264 -7.54 -8.85 -4.39
N LEU A 265 -8.79 -9.31 -4.54
CA LEU A 265 -9.21 -10.11 -5.69
C LEU A 265 -9.10 -9.34 -7.01
N ARG A 266 -9.38 -8.03 -7.00
CA ARG A 266 -9.19 -7.17 -8.17
C ARG A 266 -7.69 -7.02 -8.49
N ASP A 267 -6.82 -6.88 -7.48
CA ASP A 267 -5.36 -6.88 -7.70
C ASP A 267 -4.89 -8.18 -8.35
N ASP A 268 -5.38 -9.35 -7.90
CA ASP A 268 -5.06 -10.65 -8.48
C ASP A 268 -5.40 -10.71 -9.99
N ILE A 269 -6.57 -10.18 -10.39
CA ILE A 269 -6.96 -10.11 -11.80
C ILE A 269 -6.01 -9.18 -12.57
N LEU A 270 -5.77 -7.97 -12.02
CA LEU A 270 -4.93 -6.97 -12.68
C LEU A 270 -3.48 -7.42 -12.82
N GLY A 271 -2.94 -8.14 -11.83
CA GLY A 271 -1.57 -8.69 -11.85
C GLY A 271 -1.34 -9.76 -12.92
N VAL A 272 -2.43 -10.38 -13.42
CA VAL A 272 -2.34 -11.45 -14.42
C VAL A 272 -2.79 -11.01 -15.81
N VAL A 273 -3.94 -10.31 -15.91
CA VAL A 273 -4.55 -9.99 -17.21
C VAL A 273 -4.78 -8.49 -17.41
N GLY A 274 -4.29 -7.64 -16.50
CA GLY A 274 -4.41 -6.19 -16.60
C GLY A 274 -3.65 -5.60 -17.79
N ASP A 275 -4.15 -4.49 -18.33
CA ASP A 275 -3.48 -3.77 -19.41
C ASP A 275 -2.22 -3.05 -18.86
N PRO A 276 -1.02 -3.32 -19.42
CA PRO A 276 0.21 -2.63 -19.01
C PRO A 276 0.15 -1.11 -19.07
N ALA A 277 -0.64 -0.56 -20.00
CA ALA A 277 -0.83 0.88 -20.11
C ALA A 277 -1.52 1.48 -18.88
N HIS A 278 -2.35 0.69 -18.20
CA HIS A 278 -3.06 1.10 -16.99
C HIS A 278 -2.39 0.62 -15.70
N THR A 279 -1.88 -0.61 -15.68
CA THR A 279 -1.26 -1.22 -14.48
C THR A 279 0.18 -0.76 -14.25
N GLY A 280 0.88 -0.35 -15.31
CA GLY A 280 2.31 -0.02 -15.28
C GLY A 280 3.22 -1.23 -15.07
N LYS A 281 2.70 -2.48 -15.21
CA LYS A 281 3.41 -3.74 -15.07
C LYS A 281 3.21 -4.61 -16.31
N PRO A 282 4.15 -5.52 -16.64
CA PRO A 282 3.96 -6.51 -17.71
C PRO A 282 2.74 -7.39 -17.46
N VAL A 283 2.09 -7.86 -18.54
CA VAL A 283 1.03 -8.87 -18.43
C VAL A 283 1.60 -10.16 -17.83
N GLY A 284 0.93 -10.71 -16.83
CA GLY A 284 1.34 -11.96 -16.19
C GLY A 284 2.48 -11.83 -15.18
N ASP A 285 2.74 -10.63 -14.64
CA ASP A 285 3.79 -10.41 -13.65
C ASP A 285 3.65 -11.34 -12.44
N ASP A 286 2.43 -11.48 -11.90
CA ASP A 286 2.14 -12.39 -10.79
C ASP A 286 2.29 -13.89 -11.16
N LEU A 287 2.07 -14.25 -12.44
CA LEU A 287 2.37 -15.59 -12.95
C LEU A 287 3.88 -15.84 -12.94
N LEU A 288 4.65 -14.89 -13.48
CA LEU A 288 6.12 -14.97 -13.54
C LEU A 288 6.75 -15.05 -12.15
N ALA A 289 6.22 -14.29 -11.20
CA ALA A 289 6.65 -14.32 -9.80
C ALA A 289 6.18 -15.57 -9.03
N GLY A 290 5.27 -16.36 -9.63
CA GLY A 290 4.73 -17.56 -8.98
C GLY A 290 3.89 -17.29 -7.74
N LYS A 291 3.25 -16.10 -7.64
CA LYS A 291 2.52 -15.66 -6.45
C LYS A 291 1.36 -16.58 -6.07
N PRO A 292 1.12 -16.81 -4.77
CA PRO A 292 0.02 -17.64 -4.29
C PRO A 292 -1.31 -16.85 -4.26
N THR A 293 -1.81 -16.40 -5.43
CA THR A 293 -3.04 -15.61 -5.53
C THR A 293 -4.29 -16.49 -5.56
N VAL A 294 -5.46 -15.93 -5.21
CA VAL A 294 -6.75 -16.63 -5.26
C VAL A 294 -7.09 -17.02 -6.69
N LEU A 295 -6.80 -16.15 -7.67
CA LEU A 295 -6.98 -16.43 -9.09
C LEU A 295 -6.21 -17.68 -9.51
N LEU A 296 -4.92 -17.78 -9.15
CA LEU A 296 -4.08 -18.92 -9.52
C LEU A 296 -4.43 -20.21 -8.75
N ALA A 297 -4.91 -20.08 -7.51
CA ALA A 297 -5.41 -21.22 -6.74
C ALA A 297 -6.70 -21.81 -7.35
N LEU A 298 -7.60 -20.98 -7.86
CA LEU A 298 -8.79 -21.42 -8.60
C LEU A 298 -8.41 -22.04 -9.95
N ALA A 299 -7.44 -21.46 -10.66
CA ALA A 299 -6.93 -22.02 -11.90
C ALA A 299 -6.34 -23.42 -11.68
N GLU A 300 -5.59 -23.65 -10.60
CA GLU A 300 -5.06 -24.96 -10.22
C GLU A 300 -6.17 -26.03 -10.09
N GLN A 301 -7.35 -25.64 -9.64
CA GLN A 301 -8.48 -26.56 -9.48
C GLN A 301 -9.20 -26.85 -10.82
N ARG A 302 -9.28 -25.86 -11.71
CA ARG A 302 -10.06 -25.93 -12.95
C ARG A 302 -9.29 -26.43 -14.16
N PHE A 303 -7.99 -26.18 -14.20
CA PHE A 303 -7.16 -26.53 -15.35
C PHE A 303 -7.02 -28.04 -15.56
N SER A 304 -6.85 -28.46 -16.81
CA SER A 304 -6.47 -29.81 -17.18
C SER A 304 -5.13 -30.20 -16.53
N PRO A 305 -4.82 -31.49 -16.35
CA PRO A 305 -3.53 -31.92 -15.78
C PRO A 305 -2.31 -31.32 -16.50
N ALA A 306 -2.37 -31.19 -17.82
CA ALA A 306 -1.28 -30.61 -18.62
C ALA A 306 -1.11 -29.10 -18.29
N ARG A 307 -2.21 -28.34 -18.28
CA ARG A 307 -2.18 -26.90 -17.96
C ARG A 307 -1.81 -26.63 -16.50
N ARG A 308 -2.20 -27.50 -15.57
CA ARG A 308 -1.73 -27.42 -14.16
C ARG A 308 -0.22 -27.58 -14.06
N LEU A 309 0.37 -28.49 -14.84
CA LEU A 309 1.82 -28.67 -14.86
C LEU A 309 2.53 -27.39 -15.35
N GLU A 310 2.03 -26.76 -16.40
CA GLU A 310 2.56 -25.48 -16.91
C GLU A 310 2.42 -24.37 -15.86
N LEU A 311 1.25 -24.24 -15.22
CA LEU A 311 1.03 -23.26 -14.15
C LEU A 311 2.02 -23.45 -12.98
N ARG A 312 2.33 -24.70 -12.61
CA ARG A 312 3.28 -25.02 -11.53
C ARG A 312 4.73 -24.73 -11.87
N ARG A 313 5.07 -24.58 -13.16
CA ARG A 313 6.41 -24.17 -13.60
C ARG A 313 6.66 -22.68 -13.46
N MET A 314 5.58 -21.87 -13.44
CA MET A 314 5.67 -20.42 -13.22
C MET A 314 6.33 -20.10 -11.87
N GLY A 315 7.26 -19.16 -11.89
CA GLY A 315 8.07 -18.78 -10.73
C GLY A 315 9.17 -19.79 -10.33
N ARG A 316 9.31 -20.91 -11.05
CA ARG A 316 10.29 -21.96 -10.74
C ARG A 316 11.31 -22.20 -11.86
N GLU A 317 10.88 -22.02 -13.09
CA GLU A 317 11.68 -22.27 -14.29
C GLU A 317 11.62 -21.04 -15.20
N PRO A 318 12.65 -20.79 -16.01
CA PRO A 318 12.56 -19.79 -17.06
C PRO A 318 11.43 -20.12 -18.03
N VAL A 319 10.57 -19.16 -18.29
CA VAL A 319 9.44 -19.29 -19.21
C VAL A 319 9.51 -18.19 -20.28
N THR A 320 8.99 -18.49 -21.47
CA THR A 320 8.93 -17.52 -22.56
C THR A 320 7.69 -16.63 -22.44
N ALA A 321 7.75 -15.43 -23.02
CA ALA A 321 6.59 -14.56 -23.10
C ALA A 321 5.37 -15.22 -23.78
N ALA A 322 5.61 -16.10 -24.76
CA ALA A 322 4.55 -16.86 -25.42
C ALA A 322 3.83 -17.81 -24.44
N GLN A 323 4.56 -18.50 -23.58
CA GLN A 323 3.98 -19.39 -22.58
C GLN A 323 3.16 -18.61 -21.53
N VAL A 324 3.62 -17.44 -21.13
CA VAL A 324 2.85 -16.54 -20.25
C VAL A 324 1.55 -16.11 -20.92
N ALA A 325 1.63 -15.65 -22.18
CA ALA A 325 0.46 -15.24 -22.94
C ALA A 325 -0.57 -16.39 -23.10
N GLU A 326 -0.12 -17.60 -23.41
CA GLU A 326 -0.99 -18.79 -23.51
C GLU A 326 -1.72 -19.09 -22.19
N LEU A 327 -1.04 -18.97 -21.03
CA LEU A 327 -1.67 -19.18 -19.74
C LEU A 327 -2.66 -18.04 -19.40
N CYS A 328 -2.34 -16.79 -19.72
CA CYS A 328 -3.28 -15.68 -19.57
C CYS A 328 -4.54 -15.89 -20.42
N ASP A 329 -4.40 -16.38 -21.66
CA ASP A 329 -5.52 -16.71 -22.54
C ASP A 329 -6.33 -17.92 -22.02
N GLU A 330 -5.67 -18.90 -21.42
CA GLU A 330 -6.36 -20.02 -20.78
C GLU A 330 -7.16 -19.55 -19.55
N LEU A 331 -6.60 -18.67 -18.73
CA LEU A 331 -7.31 -18.07 -17.58
C LEU A 331 -8.57 -17.32 -18.03
N ARG A 332 -8.51 -16.58 -19.16
CA ARG A 332 -9.68 -15.90 -19.73
C ARG A 332 -10.75 -16.90 -20.21
N ARG A 333 -10.33 -18.00 -20.86
CA ARG A 333 -11.24 -19.00 -21.45
C ARG A 333 -11.83 -19.98 -20.43
N SER A 334 -11.13 -20.24 -19.32
CA SER A 334 -11.52 -21.25 -18.33
C SER A 334 -12.69 -20.85 -17.44
N GLY A 335 -13.12 -19.57 -17.48
CA GLY A 335 -14.13 -19.03 -16.60
C GLY A 335 -13.63 -18.77 -15.15
N VAL A 336 -12.33 -18.91 -14.88
CA VAL A 336 -11.74 -18.61 -13.58
C VAL A 336 -11.86 -17.11 -13.26
N ILE A 337 -11.61 -16.25 -14.26
CA ILE A 337 -11.76 -14.79 -14.07
C ILE A 337 -13.21 -14.44 -13.73
N ASP A 338 -14.19 -15.02 -14.43
CA ASP A 338 -15.62 -14.79 -14.16
C ASP A 338 -16.00 -15.23 -12.72
N GLU A 339 -15.41 -16.30 -12.22
CA GLU A 339 -15.60 -16.75 -10.85
C GLU A 339 -15.03 -15.75 -9.84
N VAL A 340 -13.83 -15.21 -10.08
CA VAL A 340 -13.25 -14.17 -9.23
C VAL A 340 -14.07 -12.88 -9.30
N GLU A 341 -14.58 -12.49 -10.48
CA GLU A 341 -15.49 -11.35 -10.62
C GLU A 341 -16.77 -11.53 -9.80
N GLN A 342 -17.34 -12.74 -9.76
CA GLN A 342 -18.49 -13.04 -8.90
C GLN A 342 -18.14 -12.98 -7.41
N LEU A 343 -16.92 -13.38 -7.02
CA LEU A 343 -16.43 -13.23 -5.66
C LEU A 343 -16.33 -11.76 -5.28
N ILE A 344 -15.79 -10.92 -6.17
CA ILE A 344 -15.71 -9.47 -5.98
C ILE A 344 -17.12 -8.89 -5.79
N ALA A 345 -18.06 -9.21 -6.68
CA ALA A 345 -19.43 -8.71 -6.60
C ALA A 345 -20.12 -9.09 -5.28
N ARG A 346 -19.98 -10.35 -4.83
CA ARG A 346 -20.49 -10.80 -3.53
C ARG A 346 -19.86 -10.05 -2.36
N SER A 347 -18.56 -9.80 -2.42
CA SER A 347 -17.84 -9.04 -1.40
C SER A 347 -18.33 -7.59 -1.32
N VAL A 348 -18.58 -6.94 -2.47
CA VAL A 348 -19.14 -5.57 -2.51
C VAL A 348 -20.52 -5.54 -1.86
N VAL A 349 -21.43 -6.45 -2.21
CA VAL A 349 -22.77 -6.54 -1.61
C VAL A 349 -22.68 -6.73 -0.08
N SER A 350 -21.78 -7.58 0.39
CA SER A 350 -21.58 -7.80 1.83
C SER A 350 -21.03 -6.56 2.54
N ALA A 351 -20.07 -5.86 1.92
CA ALA A 351 -19.56 -4.60 2.44
C ALA A 351 -20.66 -3.53 2.53
N GLU A 352 -21.45 -3.36 1.49
CA GLU A 352 -22.57 -2.41 1.49
C GLU A 352 -23.64 -2.73 2.54
N ARG A 353 -23.88 -4.02 2.79
CA ARG A 353 -24.81 -4.46 3.84
C ARG A 353 -24.31 -4.06 5.23
N ALA A 354 -23.03 -4.17 5.54
CA ALA A 354 -22.48 -3.71 6.82
C ALA A 354 -22.75 -2.22 7.06
N LEU A 355 -22.71 -1.39 6.00
CA LEU A 355 -23.00 0.05 6.07
C LEU A 355 -24.47 0.40 6.30
N THR A 356 -25.37 -0.57 6.40
CA THR A 356 -26.79 -0.33 6.78
C THR A 356 -26.98 -0.22 8.30
N SER A 357 -25.95 -0.48 9.08
CA SER A 357 -25.97 -0.34 10.53
C SER A 357 -26.26 1.12 10.94
N PRO A 358 -27.17 1.35 11.91
CA PRO A 358 -27.46 2.70 12.43
C PRO A 358 -26.28 3.33 13.17
N LEU A 359 -25.24 2.55 13.50
CA LEU A 359 -24.02 3.05 14.15
C LEU A 359 -23.12 3.84 13.21
N VAL A 360 -23.27 3.63 11.88
CA VAL A 360 -22.42 4.30 10.87
C VAL A 360 -23.05 5.64 10.48
N ASP A 361 -22.28 6.72 10.57
CA ASP A 361 -22.72 8.02 10.05
C ASP A 361 -23.13 7.90 8.57
N ARG A 362 -24.24 8.54 8.20
CA ARG A 362 -24.80 8.44 6.84
C ARG A 362 -23.82 8.93 5.76
N ARG A 363 -23.09 10.01 6.03
CA ARG A 363 -22.11 10.58 5.10
C ARG A 363 -20.96 9.59 4.86
N ALA A 364 -20.50 8.93 5.93
CA ALA A 364 -19.51 7.87 5.83
C ALA A 364 -20.05 6.68 5.03
N ALA A 365 -21.28 6.25 5.26
CA ALA A 365 -21.89 5.15 4.52
C ALA A 365 -21.97 5.44 3.01
N GLU A 366 -22.30 6.67 2.62
CA GLU A 366 -22.33 7.11 1.22
C GLU A 366 -20.91 7.13 0.61
N GLY A 367 -19.92 7.70 1.31
CA GLY A 367 -18.52 7.75 0.87
C GLY A 367 -17.89 6.38 0.76
N LEU A 368 -18.11 5.49 1.74
CA LEU A 368 -17.58 4.12 1.75
C LEU A 368 -18.22 3.25 0.65
N ARG A 369 -19.52 3.43 0.31
CA ARG A 369 -20.13 2.77 -0.86
C ARG A 369 -19.46 3.19 -2.17
N ALA A 370 -19.27 4.50 -2.36
CA ALA A 370 -18.57 4.99 -3.54
C ALA A 370 -17.13 4.47 -3.62
N LEU A 371 -16.45 4.36 -2.47
CA LEU A 371 -15.07 3.93 -2.42
C LEU A 371 -14.94 2.42 -2.70
N VAL A 372 -15.80 1.55 -2.14
CA VAL A 372 -15.75 0.10 -2.42
C VAL A 372 -16.05 -0.20 -3.90
N ALA A 373 -16.97 0.53 -4.53
CA ALA A 373 -17.23 0.42 -5.96
C ALA A 373 -16.00 0.77 -6.80
N ARG A 374 -15.29 1.85 -6.44
CA ARG A 374 -14.03 2.23 -7.10
C ARG A 374 -12.92 1.19 -6.90
N LEU A 375 -12.84 0.56 -5.72
CA LEU A 375 -11.85 -0.48 -5.43
C LEU A 375 -12.10 -1.76 -6.22
N ALA A 376 -13.38 -2.16 -6.30
CA ALA A 376 -13.80 -3.41 -6.93
C ALA A 376 -13.72 -3.39 -8.46
N TRP A 377 -14.00 -2.22 -9.07
CA TRP A 377 -14.14 -2.10 -10.53
C TRP A 377 -13.08 -1.22 -11.19
N ARG A 378 -11.94 -1.01 -10.53
CA ARG A 378 -10.82 -0.28 -11.12
C ARG A 378 -10.16 -1.08 -12.23
N GLU A 379 -9.56 -0.35 -13.18
CA GLU A 379 -8.78 -0.89 -14.29
C GLU A 379 -7.26 -0.80 -14.02
N SER A 380 -6.90 -0.11 -12.95
CA SER A 380 -5.50 0.13 -12.56
C SER A 380 -5.35 0.20 -11.03
#